data_74a5256efc1bbb556e7f23535177e535
#
_entry.id   74a5256efc1bbb556e7f23535177e535
#
_cell.length_a   1.000
_cell.length_b   1.000
_cell.length_c   1.000
_cell.angle_alpha   90.00
_cell.angle_beta   90.00
_cell.angle_gamma   90.00
#
_symmetry.space_group_name_H-M   'P 1'
#
loop_
_entity.id
_entity.type
_entity.pdbx_description
1 polymer ?
#
loop_
_entity_poly.entity_id
_entity_poly.type
_entity_poly.pdbx_seq_one_letter_code
_entity_poly.pdbx_strand_id
1 'polypeptide(L)'
;KASGQIFGTSICYTSKNIETVTSDEFLDMIIEKGCRFTWYFHYMPVGNDAAVELLPTKEQREYMYHRVRKIRSTNGGKPIFAMDFQNDGEFVGGCIAGGRNYCHINPNGDVEPCVFIHYSGANIKEVSLLDALRQPLFMAYRDHQPFNCNHLKPCPMLENPELLQQMVHETGAKSTDLQSPETVEHLCGKCHIYAQCWSECADKLWSEHPREAKGYQNYKQK
;
A
#
# COMPACT_ATOMS: atom_id res chain seq x y z
N LYS A 1 -24.25 12.96 5.74
CA LYS A 1 -25.18 13.27 4.65
C LYS A 1 -25.94 14.59 4.89
N ALA A 2 -26.47 14.80 6.11
CA ALA A 2 -27.22 16.03 6.44
C ALA A 2 -26.39 17.32 6.34
N SER A 3 -25.08 17.27 6.59
CA SER A 3 -24.17 18.42 6.52
C SER A 3 -23.70 18.77 5.11
N GLY A 4 -24.05 17.99 4.08
CA GLY A 4 -23.59 18.16 2.71
C GLY A 4 -22.11 17.80 2.47
N GLN A 5 -21.41 17.32 3.48
CA GLN A 5 -20.01 16.91 3.33
C GLN A 5 -19.86 15.65 2.45
N ILE A 6 -18.82 15.62 1.63
CA ILE A 6 -18.41 14.42 0.90
C ILE A 6 -17.75 13.46 1.90
N PHE A 7 -18.22 12.22 1.92
CA PHE A 7 -17.66 11.16 2.75
C PHE A 7 -17.66 9.82 2.02
N GLY A 8 -16.89 8.87 2.54
CA GLY A 8 -16.77 7.54 1.99
C GLY A 8 -16.36 6.53 3.05
N THR A 9 -15.94 5.37 2.60
CA THR A 9 -15.46 4.27 3.46
C THR A 9 -13.98 4.00 3.23
N SER A 10 -13.31 3.58 4.29
CA SER A 10 -11.97 2.97 4.25
C SER A 10 -12.10 1.53 4.73
N ILE A 11 -11.69 0.58 3.93
CA ILE A 11 -11.95 -0.85 4.13
C ILE A 11 -10.66 -1.63 4.02
N CYS A 12 -10.27 -2.32 5.08
CA CYS A 12 -9.24 -3.34 5.01
C CYS A 12 -9.87 -4.65 4.49
N TYR A 13 -9.46 -5.11 3.32
CA TYR A 13 -9.89 -6.41 2.83
C TYR A 13 -8.86 -7.49 3.16
N THR A 14 -9.38 -8.66 3.46
CA THR A 14 -8.65 -9.85 3.90
C THR A 14 -9.09 -11.07 3.10
N SER A 15 -8.40 -12.21 3.26
CA SER A 15 -8.83 -13.50 2.71
C SER A 15 -10.24 -13.92 3.13
N LYS A 16 -10.78 -13.34 4.22
CA LYS A 16 -12.06 -13.74 4.82
C LYS A 16 -13.25 -12.85 4.47
N ASN A 17 -13.02 -11.59 4.10
CA ASN A 17 -14.11 -10.62 3.90
C ASN A 17 -14.20 -10.05 2.48
N ILE A 18 -13.24 -10.35 1.62
CA ILE A 18 -13.12 -9.73 0.29
C ILE A 18 -14.39 -9.84 -0.54
N GLU A 19 -15.05 -10.99 -0.55
CA GLU A 19 -16.30 -11.20 -1.28
C GLU A 19 -17.43 -10.32 -0.74
N THR A 20 -17.56 -10.25 0.59
CA THR A 20 -18.58 -9.43 1.25
C THR A 20 -18.39 -7.94 0.98
N VAL A 21 -17.19 -7.41 1.22
CA VAL A 21 -16.93 -5.96 1.11
C VAL A 21 -16.87 -5.44 -0.32
N THR A 22 -16.86 -6.34 -1.30
CA THR A 22 -16.88 -6.01 -2.73
C THR A 22 -18.18 -6.45 -3.43
N SER A 23 -19.12 -7.04 -2.70
CA SER A 23 -20.40 -7.47 -3.27
C SER A 23 -21.22 -6.28 -3.77
N ASP A 24 -22.14 -6.54 -4.68
CA ASP A 24 -23.03 -5.48 -5.18
C ASP A 24 -23.96 -4.98 -4.07
N GLU A 25 -24.41 -5.86 -3.20
CA GLU A 25 -25.27 -5.54 -2.05
C GLU A 25 -24.57 -4.59 -1.07
N PHE A 26 -23.29 -4.86 -0.76
CA PHE A 26 -22.51 -3.99 0.11
C PHE A 26 -22.29 -2.61 -0.53
N LEU A 27 -21.93 -2.58 -1.80
CA LEU A 27 -21.71 -1.33 -2.55
C LEU A 27 -22.99 -0.51 -2.63
N ASP A 28 -24.12 -1.13 -2.96
CA ASP A 28 -25.42 -0.45 -3.05
C ASP A 28 -25.82 0.12 -1.68
N MET A 29 -25.60 -0.61 -0.60
CA MET A 29 -25.85 -0.17 0.76
C MET A 29 -25.02 1.09 1.12
N ILE A 30 -23.71 1.12 0.84
CA ILE A 30 -22.88 2.30 1.16
C ILE A 30 -23.23 3.50 0.26
N ILE A 31 -23.58 3.27 -1.02
CA ILE A 31 -24.03 4.31 -1.94
C ILE A 31 -25.35 4.92 -1.46
N GLU A 32 -26.32 4.12 -1.04
CA GLU A 32 -27.59 4.56 -0.48
C GLU A 32 -27.39 5.42 0.78
N LYS A 33 -26.45 5.04 1.64
CA LYS A 33 -26.04 5.84 2.79
C LYS A 33 -25.40 7.18 2.40
N GLY A 34 -25.02 7.35 1.15
CA GLY A 34 -24.47 8.58 0.58
C GLY A 34 -22.97 8.62 0.46
N CYS A 35 -22.26 7.49 0.60
CA CYS A 35 -20.83 7.40 0.32
C CYS A 35 -20.56 7.73 -1.14
N ARG A 36 -19.53 8.55 -1.39
CA ARG A 36 -19.10 8.96 -2.73
C ARG A 36 -17.81 8.28 -3.18
N PHE A 37 -17.05 7.73 -2.23
CA PHE A 37 -15.87 6.93 -2.50
C PHE A 37 -15.77 5.77 -1.52
N THR A 38 -15.03 4.74 -1.92
CA THR A 38 -14.58 3.66 -1.07
C THR A 38 -13.10 3.40 -1.34
N TRP A 39 -12.33 3.31 -0.26
CA TRP A 39 -10.89 3.08 -0.35
C TRP A 39 -10.58 1.72 0.23
N TYR A 40 -10.10 0.82 -0.60
CA TYR A 40 -9.72 -0.53 -0.22
C TYR A 40 -8.23 -0.59 0.09
N PHE A 41 -7.92 -1.13 1.25
CA PHE A 41 -6.57 -1.45 1.69
C PHE A 41 -6.41 -2.95 1.82
N HIS A 42 -5.39 -3.48 1.21
CA HIS A 42 -4.95 -4.85 1.43
C HIS A 42 -4.55 -5.04 2.90
N TYR A 43 -4.91 -6.17 3.51
CA TYR A 43 -4.41 -6.50 4.84
C TYR A 43 -2.88 -6.57 4.83
N MET A 44 -2.26 -5.94 5.81
CA MET A 44 -0.81 -5.87 5.94
C MET A 44 -0.40 -6.59 7.23
N PRO A 45 0.48 -7.62 7.18
CA PRO A 45 0.81 -8.45 8.34
C PRO A 45 1.87 -7.77 9.23
N VAL A 46 1.53 -6.63 9.82
CA VAL A 46 2.40 -5.83 10.69
C VAL A 46 2.25 -6.27 12.14
N GLY A 47 3.37 -6.34 12.86
CA GLY A 47 3.43 -6.77 14.26
C GLY A 47 3.79 -8.26 14.44
N ASN A 48 4.36 -8.57 15.58
CA ASN A 48 4.86 -9.93 15.89
C ASN A 48 3.78 -11.01 15.82
N ASP A 49 2.54 -10.66 16.19
CA ASP A 49 1.40 -11.60 16.26
C ASP A 49 0.44 -11.43 15.07
N ALA A 50 0.91 -10.89 13.95
CA ALA A 50 0.06 -10.65 12.77
C ALA A 50 -0.49 -11.96 12.21
N ALA A 51 -1.78 -12.00 11.94
CA ALA A 51 -2.52 -13.14 11.40
C ALA A 51 -2.24 -13.31 9.89
N VAL A 52 -1.17 -14.00 9.53
CA VAL A 52 -0.71 -14.16 8.13
C VAL A 52 -1.77 -14.84 7.24
N GLU A 53 -2.63 -15.66 7.82
CA GLU A 53 -3.76 -16.31 7.14
C GLU A 53 -4.85 -15.34 6.65
N LEU A 54 -4.81 -14.09 7.10
CA LEU A 54 -5.68 -13.03 6.61
C LEU A 54 -5.17 -12.37 5.31
N LEU A 55 -3.95 -12.66 4.88
CA LEU A 55 -3.48 -12.23 3.57
C LEU A 55 -4.38 -12.80 2.49
N PRO A 56 -4.90 -12.00 1.56
CA PRO A 56 -5.62 -12.51 0.39
C PRO A 56 -4.74 -13.43 -0.44
N THR A 57 -5.31 -14.45 -1.05
CA THR A 57 -4.59 -15.27 -2.02
C THR A 57 -4.31 -14.47 -3.30
N LYS A 58 -3.43 -15.00 -4.18
CA LYS A 58 -3.16 -14.37 -5.47
C LYS A 58 -4.43 -14.25 -6.33
N GLU A 59 -5.30 -15.26 -6.29
CA GLU A 59 -6.57 -15.27 -7.01
C GLU A 59 -7.54 -14.22 -6.45
N GLN A 60 -7.58 -14.06 -5.13
CA GLN A 60 -8.38 -13.03 -4.49
C GLN A 60 -7.86 -11.63 -4.82
N ARG A 61 -6.55 -11.44 -4.89
CA ARG A 61 -5.97 -10.16 -5.29
C ARG A 61 -6.19 -9.86 -6.78
N GLU A 62 -6.10 -10.86 -7.66
CA GLU A 62 -6.48 -10.74 -9.08
C GLU A 62 -7.96 -10.39 -9.22
N TYR A 63 -8.84 -11.06 -8.47
CA TYR A 63 -10.26 -10.70 -8.40
C TYR A 63 -10.43 -9.23 -8.01
N MET A 64 -9.73 -8.76 -6.97
CA MET A 64 -9.81 -7.38 -6.49
C MET A 64 -9.37 -6.38 -7.57
N TYR A 65 -8.28 -6.69 -8.29
CA TYR A 65 -7.80 -5.91 -9.42
C TYR A 65 -8.89 -5.71 -10.48
N HIS A 66 -9.56 -6.77 -10.90
CA HIS A 66 -10.63 -6.69 -11.89
C HIS A 66 -11.90 -6.05 -11.33
N ARG A 67 -12.26 -6.39 -10.10
CA ARG A 67 -13.48 -5.92 -9.45
C ARG A 67 -13.50 -4.39 -9.29
N VAL A 68 -12.42 -3.81 -8.78
CA VAL A 68 -12.35 -2.35 -8.60
C VAL A 68 -12.40 -1.62 -9.94
N ARG A 69 -11.76 -2.15 -10.97
CA ARG A 69 -11.84 -1.58 -12.33
C ARG A 69 -13.25 -1.67 -12.90
N LYS A 70 -13.95 -2.77 -12.68
CA LYS A 70 -15.36 -2.91 -13.06
C LYS A 70 -16.25 -1.90 -12.33
N ILE A 71 -16.08 -1.71 -11.02
CA ILE A 71 -16.84 -0.72 -10.24
C ILE A 71 -16.65 0.69 -10.82
N ARG A 72 -15.43 1.04 -11.24
CA ARG A 72 -15.10 2.35 -11.83
C ARG A 72 -15.50 2.49 -13.30
N SER A 73 -15.88 1.42 -13.97
CA SER A 73 -16.14 1.47 -15.41
C SER A 73 -17.39 2.29 -15.75
N THR A 74 -17.39 2.92 -16.92
CA THR A 74 -18.56 3.64 -17.46
C THR A 74 -19.67 2.69 -17.92
N ASN A 75 -19.33 1.41 -18.20
CA ASN A 75 -20.24 0.38 -18.63
C ASN A 75 -20.54 -0.62 -17.50
N GLY A 76 -21.66 -0.44 -16.83
CA GLY A 76 -22.09 -1.33 -15.73
C GLY A 76 -21.31 -1.13 -14.42
N GLY A 77 -20.66 0.01 -14.26
CA GLY A 77 -20.04 0.42 -12.98
C GLY A 77 -21.06 0.90 -11.97
N LYS A 78 -20.57 1.29 -10.80
CA LYS A 78 -21.37 1.85 -9.70
C LYS A 78 -21.09 3.36 -9.55
N PRO A 79 -22.06 4.16 -9.08
CA PRO A 79 -21.87 5.61 -8.89
C PRO A 79 -21.07 5.91 -7.60
N ILE A 80 -19.94 5.25 -7.45
CA ILE A 80 -18.98 5.41 -6.35
C ILE A 80 -17.56 5.34 -6.89
N PHE A 81 -16.68 6.22 -6.42
CA PHE A 81 -15.26 6.16 -6.77
C PHE A 81 -14.54 5.13 -5.88
N ALA A 82 -14.22 3.98 -6.44
CA ALA A 82 -13.49 2.92 -5.74
C ALA A 82 -11.99 3.05 -6.00
N MET A 83 -11.18 3.00 -4.94
CA MET A 83 -9.72 2.99 -4.99
C MET A 83 -9.20 1.69 -4.38
N ASP A 84 -8.17 1.13 -4.97
CA ASP A 84 -7.44 -0.03 -4.44
C ASP A 84 -5.97 0.35 -4.22
N PHE A 85 -5.61 0.58 -2.97
CA PHE A 85 -4.33 1.19 -2.63
C PHE A 85 -3.12 0.44 -3.22
N GLN A 86 -3.14 -0.89 -3.18
CA GLN A 86 -2.04 -1.72 -3.68
C GLN A 86 -2.08 -1.91 -5.21
N ASN A 87 -3.26 -2.18 -5.78
CA ASN A 87 -3.37 -2.46 -7.21
C ASN A 87 -3.47 -1.21 -8.09
N ASP A 88 -3.66 -0.02 -7.48
CA ASP A 88 -3.65 1.27 -8.18
C ASP A 88 -2.24 1.91 -8.26
N GLY A 89 -1.20 1.21 -7.82
CA GLY A 89 0.19 1.66 -7.95
C GLY A 89 0.58 2.06 -9.37
N GLU A 90 -0.06 1.45 -10.37
CA GLU A 90 0.15 1.80 -11.78
C GLU A 90 -0.22 3.25 -12.11
N PHE A 91 -1.24 3.81 -11.48
CA PHE A 91 -1.70 5.18 -11.76
C PHE A 91 -0.88 6.26 -11.07
N VAL A 92 -0.08 5.86 -10.06
CA VAL A 92 0.74 6.77 -9.27
C VAL A 92 2.24 6.51 -9.39
N GLY A 93 2.63 5.60 -10.28
CA GLY A 93 4.04 5.27 -10.53
C GLY A 93 4.70 4.47 -9.41
N GLY A 94 3.98 3.52 -8.82
CA GLY A 94 4.46 2.66 -7.73
C GLY A 94 4.14 3.20 -6.34
N CYS A 95 4.98 2.86 -5.37
CA CYS A 95 4.79 3.26 -3.98
C CYS A 95 4.90 4.78 -3.80
N ILE A 96 4.01 5.37 -3.00
CA ILE A 96 3.98 6.81 -2.69
C ILE A 96 4.65 7.17 -1.35
N ALA A 97 5.10 6.17 -0.59
CA ALA A 97 5.65 6.29 0.76
C ALA A 97 7.08 6.86 0.80
N GLY A 98 7.65 6.94 1.98
CA GLY A 98 9.03 7.40 2.20
C GLY A 98 9.24 8.88 1.86
N GLY A 99 8.22 9.71 2.07
CA GLY A 99 8.30 11.16 1.82
C GLY A 99 8.13 11.56 0.35
N ARG A 100 7.87 10.61 -0.56
CA ARG A 100 7.60 10.95 -1.96
C ARG A 100 6.31 11.77 -2.11
N ASN A 101 5.19 11.25 -1.65
CA ASN A 101 3.90 11.94 -1.60
C ASN A 101 3.24 11.78 -0.23
N TYR A 102 3.79 10.92 0.62
CA TYR A 102 3.21 10.52 1.89
C TYR A 102 4.31 10.00 2.84
N CYS A 103 4.14 10.30 4.12
CA CYS A 103 4.82 9.67 5.25
C CYS A 103 3.84 9.56 6.41
N HIS A 104 4.22 8.81 7.43
CA HIS A 104 3.45 8.66 8.65
C HIS A 104 4.23 9.25 9.83
N ILE A 105 3.55 9.92 10.73
CA ILE A 105 4.11 10.36 12.01
C ILE A 105 3.33 9.66 13.10
N ASN A 106 3.99 8.80 13.85
CA ASN A 106 3.33 8.04 14.91
C ASN A 106 3.09 8.89 16.18
N PRO A 107 2.33 8.41 17.16
CA PRO A 107 2.05 9.16 18.40
C PRO A 107 3.31 9.54 19.20
N ASN A 108 4.42 8.81 19.03
CA ASN A 108 5.68 9.11 19.70
C ASN A 108 6.47 10.23 19.00
N GLY A 109 6.08 10.59 17.77
CA GLY A 109 6.73 11.59 16.93
C GLY A 109 7.74 11.00 15.94
N ASP A 110 7.89 9.68 15.86
CA ASP A 110 8.79 9.06 14.88
C ASP A 110 8.20 9.24 13.47
N VAL A 111 9.06 9.56 12.51
CA VAL A 111 8.68 9.81 11.12
C VAL A 111 8.96 8.56 10.32
N GLU A 112 7.90 7.81 10.03
CA GLU A 112 7.91 6.51 9.37
C GLU A 112 7.63 6.63 7.87
N PRO A 113 8.18 5.75 7.02
CA PRO A 113 7.89 5.79 5.58
C PRO A 113 6.40 5.66 5.27
N CYS A 114 5.69 4.83 6.03
CA CYS A 114 4.29 4.47 5.80
C CYS A 114 3.67 3.98 7.11
N VAL A 115 2.36 4.07 7.23
CA VAL A 115 1.61 3.53 8.39
C VAL A 115 1.80 2.03 8.62
N PHE A 116 2.34 1.30 7.65
CA PHE A 116 2.60 -0.14 7.74
C PHE A 116 4.10 -0.47 7.94
N ILE A 117 4.99 0.51 7.91
CA ILE A 117 6.44 0.33 8.03
C ILE A 117 6.92 1.07 9.26
N HIS A 118 6.98 0.35 10.37
CA HIS A 118 7.29 0.87 11.69
C HIS A 118 8.82 0.91 11.93
N TYR A 119 9.55 1.61 11.06
CA TYR A 119 10.99 1.87 11.15
C TYR A 119 11.28 3.33 10.91
N SER A 120 12.15 3.91 11.72
CA SER A 120 12.58 5.29 11.58
C SER A 120 13.99 5.51 12.12
N GLY A 121 14.63 6.57 11.63
CA GLY A 121 15.86 7.15 12.19
C GLY A 121 15.66 8.59 12.62
N ALA A 122 14.43 9.13 12.61
CA ALA A 122 14.15 10.53 12.94
C ALA A 122 12.83 10.71 13.70
N ASN A 123 12.85 11.67 14.65
CA ASN A 123 11.68 12.02 15.45
C ASN A 123 11.44 13.54 15.37
N ILE A 124 10.20 13.99 15.12
CA ILE A 124 9.85 15.41 14.99
C ILE A 124 10.00 16.24 16.27
N LYS A 125 10.19 15.60 17.42
CA LYS A 125 10.52 16.29 18.68
C LYS A 125 12.00 16.68 18.75
N GLU A 126 12.85 16.08 17.91
CA GLU A 126 14.30 16.23 17.92
C GLU A 126 14.82 17.00 16.70
N VAL A 127 14.15 16.82 15.55
CA VAL A 127 14.57 17.43 14.28
C VAL A 127 13.38 18.08 13.58
N SER A 128 13.66 19.00 12.63
CA SER A 128 12.60 19.56 11.80
C SER A 128 11.97 18.51 10.88
N LEU A 129 10.71 18.72 10.47
CA LEU A 129 10.05 17.83 9.52
C LEU A 129 10.86 17.71 8.21
N LEU A 130 11.47 18.79 7.74
CA LEU A 130 12.30 18.77 6.54
C LEU A 130 13.53 17.87 6.69
N ASP A 131 14.18 17.91 7.86
CA ASP A 131 15.33 17.05 8.16
C ASP A 131 14.87 15.59 8.31
N ALA A 132 13.74 15.35 8.98
CA ALA A 132 13.15 14.03 9.09
C ALA A 132 12.81 13.41 7.71
N LEU A 133 12.33 14.21 6.75
CA LEU A 133 12.09 13.78 5.38
C LEU A 133 13.38 13.48 4.59
N ARG A 134 14.54 13.84 5.12
CA ARG A 134 15.86 13.55 4.56
C ARG A 134 16.62 12.47 5.35
N GLN A 135 15.96 11.81 6.29
CA GLN A 135 16.59 10.71 7.04
C GLN A 135 17.08 9.60 6.10
N PRO A 136 18.09 8.82 6.50
CA PRO A 136 18.70 7.80 5.64
C PRO A 136 17.70 6.83 5.03
N LEU A 137 16.72 6.34 5.80
CA LEU A 137 15.69 5.41 5.30
C LEU A 137 14.84 6.06 4.19
N PHE A 138 14.48 7.33 4.30
CA PHE A 138 13.71 8.03 3.27
C PHE A 138 14.55 8.28 2.01
N MET A 139 15.84 8.54 2.19
CA MET A 139 16.75 8.65 1.04
C MET A 139 16.92 7.31 0.32
N ALA A 140 17.02 6.20 1.08
CA ALA A 140 17.02 4.86 0.49
C ALA A 140 15.72 4.58 -0.29
N TYR A 141 14.54 4.95 0.26
CA TYR A 141 13.27 4.87 -0.47
C TYR A 141 13.30 5.64 -1.79
N ARG A 142 13.78 6.89 -1.75
CA ARG A 142 13.90 7.75 -2.93
C ARG A 142 14.80 7.14 -4.00
N ASP A 143 15.92 6.56 -3.59
CA ASP A 143 16.91 6.04 -4.52
C ASP A 143 16.47 4.71 -5.17
N HIS A 144 15.64 3.94 -4.48
CA HIS A 144 15.12 2.66 -4.96
C HIS A 144 13.73 2.73 -5.61
N GLN A 145 13.00 3.84 -5.44
CA GLN A 145 11.68 3.99 -6.08
C GLN A 145 11.79 4.23 -7.59
N PRO A 146 10.93 3.59 -8.41
CA PRO A 146 9.96 2.58 -8.03
C PRO A 146 10.66 1.27 -7.63
N PHE A 147 10.21 0.62 -6.57
CA PHE A 147 10.81 -0.62 -6.04
C PHE A 147 10.71 -1.79 -7.02
N ASN A 148 9.81 -1.70 -7.99
CA ASN A 148 9.65 -2.68 -9.06
C ASN A 148 9.20 -1.98 -10.34
N CYS A 149 9.69 -2.42 -11.50
CA CYS A 149 9.25 -1.92 -12.80
C CYS A 149 7.78 -2.28 -13.10
N ASN A 150 7.28 -3.34 -12.51
CA ASN A 150 5.87 -3.69 -12.49
C ASN A 150 5.19 -3.00 -11.30
N HIS A 151 4.42 -1.95 -11.57
CA HIS A 151 3.76 -1.17 -10.54
C HIS A 151 2.53 -1.85 -9.90
N LEU A 152 2.22 -3.08 -10.27
CA LEU A 152 1.36 -3.97 -9.51
C LEU A 152 2.10 -4.70 -8.38
N LYS A 153 3.42 -4.46 -8.26
CA LYS A 153 4.29 -4.89 -7.16
C LYS A 153 4.92 -3.67 -6.47
N PRO A 154 4.11 -2.68 -5.99
CA PRO A 154 4.63 -1.38 -5.58
C PRO A 154 5.27 -1.35 -4.20
N CYS A 155 4.87 -2.25 -3.28
CA CYS A 155 5.23 -2.14 -1.86
C CYS A 155 6.58 -2.80 -1.58
N PRO A 156 7.49 -2.14 -0.85
CA PRO A 156 8.75 -2.75 -0.48
C PRO A 156 8.60 -3.84 0.58
N MET A 157 7.52 -3.84 1.39
CA MET A 157 7.27 -4.89 2.38
C MET A 157 6.54 -6.09 1.76
N LEU A 158 5.44 -5.82 1.05
CA LEU A 158 4.51 -6.87 0.65
C LEU A 158 4.99 -7.63 -0.60
N GLU A 159 5.61 -6.94 -1.56
CA GLU A 159 6.01 -7.51 -2.85
C GLU A 159 7.53 -7.53 -3.08
N ASN A 160 8.31 -6.76 -2.31
CA ASN A 160 9.77 -6.69 -2.46
C ASN A 160 10.45 -6.74 -1.08
N PRO A 161 10.16 -7.77 -0.25
CA PRO A 161 10.56 -7.81 1.16
C PRO A 161 12.08 -7.79 1.36
N GLU A 162 12.86 -8.39 0.45
CA GLU A 162 14.32 -8.36 0.51
C GLU A 162 14.87 -6.93 0.40
N LEU A 163 14.22 -6.09 -0.42
CA LEU A 163 14.64 -4.72 -0.59
C LEU A 163 14.34 -3.89 0.66
N LEU A 164 13.20 -4.10 1.33
CA LEU A 164 12.92 -3.43 2.59
C LEU A 164 13.95 -3.81 3.64
N GLN A 165 14.24 -5.10 3.78
CA GLN A 165 15.24 -5.62 4.71
C GLN A 165 16.60 -4.96 4.47
N GLN A 166 17.04 -4.92 3.20
CA GLN A 166 18.28 -4.25 2.81
C GLN A 166 18.29 -2.78 3.23
N MET A 167 17.25 -2.00 2.87
CA MET A 167 17.17 -0.58 3.19
C MET A 167 17.21 -0.31 4.70
N VAL A 168 16.52 -1.11 5.50
CA VAL A 168 16.52 -0.94 6.96
C VAL A 168 17.91 -1.21 7.55
N HIS A 169 18.60 -2.27 7.09
CA HIS A 169 19.97 -2.59 7.54
C HIS A 169 20.99 -1.53 7.13
N GLU A 170 21.00 -1.14 5.87
CA GLU A 170 21.98 -0.17 5.34
C GLU A 170 21.83 1.21 6.01
N THR A 171 20.61 1.57 6.40
CA THR A 171 20.32 2.88 7.01
C THR A 171 20.39 2.86 8.53
N GLY A 172 20.42 1.69 9.15
CA GLY A 172 20.39 1.55 10.60
C GLY A 172 19.08 2.01 11.24
N ALA A 173 17.99 2.13 10.46
CA ALA A 173 16.67 2.48 10.97
C ALA A 173 16.20 1.44 12.01
N LYS A 174 15.56 1.94 13.08
CA LYS A 174 15.13 1.10 14.19
C LYS A 174 13.61 0.94 14.20
N SER A 175 13.14 -0.18 14.78
CA SER A 175 11.71 -0.35 15.04
C SER A 175 11.20 0.78 15.93
N THR A 176 10.07 1.34 15.56
CA THR A 176 9.36 2.40 16.30
C THR A 176 8.27 1.85 17.22
N ASP A 177 8.03 0.54 17.17
CA ASP A 177 7.17 -0.13 18.15
C ASP A 177 7.92 -0.30 19.47
N LEU A 178 7.52 0.49 20.47
CA LEU A 178 8.15 0.50 21.79
C LEU A 178 7.72 -0.66 22.68
N GLN A 179 6.56 -1.26 22.43
CA GLN A 179 6.01 -2.33 23.28
C GLN A 179 6.46 -3.72 22.82
N SER A 180 6.46 -3.94 21.52
CA SER A 180 6.81 -5.22 20.92
C SER A 180 7.62 -5.01 19.63
N PRO A 181 8.88 -4.53 19.74
CA PRO A 181 9.70 -4.25 18.56
C PRO A 181 9.78 -5.47 17.65
N GLU A 182 9.36 -5.31 16.41
CA GLU A 182 9.46 -6.33 15.38
C GLU A 182 10.76 -6.16 14.60
N THR A 183 11.50 -7.26 14.37
CA THR A 183 12.67 -7.23 13.51
C THR A 183 12.25 -7.18 12.04
N VAL A 184 13.07 -6.55 11.20
CA VAL A 184 12.75 -6.47 9.76
C VAL A 184 12.76 -7.85 9.09
N GLU A 185 13.59 -8.78 9.57
CA GLU A 185 13.61 -10.17 9.11
C GLU A 185 12.28 -10.86 9.37
N HIS A 186 11.73 -10.69 10.58
CA HIS A 186 10.44 -11.28 10.93
C HIS A 186 9.32 -10.68 10.11
N LEU A 187 9.26 -9.35 10.01
CA LEU A 187 8.27 -8.64 9.20
C LEU A 187 8.31 -9.10 7.72
N CYS A 188 9.49 -9.07 7.11
CA CYS A 188 9.69 -9.47 5.72
C CYS A 188 9.44 -10.96 5.50
N GLY A 189 9.85 -11.81 6.45
CA GLY A 189 9.63 -13.25 6.40
C GLY A 189 8.17 -13.65 6.21
N LYS A 190 7.24 -12.90 6.80
CA LYS A 190 5.78 -13.10 6.64
C LYS A 190 5.29 -12.83 5.21
N CYS A 191 6.03 -12.04 4.44
CA CYS A 191 5.64 -11.59 3.11
C CYS A 191 6.27 -12.39 1.95
N HIS A 192 7.35 -13.15 2.18
CA HIS A 192 8.09 -13.82 1.11
C HIS A 192 7.23 -14.74 0.23
N ILE A 193 6.48 -15.64 0.86
CA ILE A 193 5.61 -16.59 0.11
C ILE A 193 4.55 -15.81 -0.67
N TYR A 194 3.95 -14.81 -0.03
CA TYR A 194 2.96 -13.97 -0.68
C TYR A 194 3.54 -13.24 -1.90
N ALA A 195 4.71 -12.61 -1.75
CA ALA A 195 5.39 -11.89 -2.82
C ALA A 195 5.67 -12.79 -4.03
N GLN A 196 6.17 -14.01 -3.79
CA GLN A 196 6.41 -15.01 -4.84
C GLN A 196 5.13 -15.42 -5.56
N CYS A 197 4.09 -15.78 -4.80
CA CYS A 197 2.80 -16.20 -5.37
C CYS A 197 2.14 -15.09 -6.20
N TRP A 198 2.21 -13.84 -5.73
CA TRP A 198 1.63 -12.71 -6.44
C TRP A 198 2.43 -12.32 -7.68
N SER A 199 3.75 -12.48 -7.66
CA SER A 199 4.65 -11.99 -8.73
C SER A 199 4.23 -12.49 -10.11
N GLU A 200 3.98 -13.78 -10.28
CA GLU A 200 3.58 -14.37 -11.57
C GLU A 200 2.25 -13.77 -12.07
N CYS A 201 1.26 -13.66 -11.19
CA CYS A 201 -0.02 -13.09 -11.52
C CYS A 201 0.10 -11.60 -11.90
N ALA A 202 0.87 -10.84 -11.11
CA ALA A 202 1.14 -9.43 -11.38
C ALA A 202 1.84 -9.21 -12.74
N ASP A 203 2.80 -10.05 -13.08
CA ASP A 203 3.54 -9.94 -14.34
C ASP A 203 2.64 -10.27 -15.55
N LYS A 204 1.76 -11.27 -15.42
CA LYS A 204 0.73 -11.56 -16.41
C LYS A 204 -0.19 -10.36 -16.61
N LEU A 205 -0.82 -9.85 -15.55
CA LEU A 205 -1.72 -8.70 -15.61
C LEU A 205 -1.02 -7.45 -16.17
N TRP A 206 0.26 -7.27 -15.83
CA TRP A 206 1.06 -6.15 -16.33
C TRP A 206 1.31 -6.25 -17.83
N SER A 207 1.53 -7.45 -18.36
CA SER A 207 1.76 -7.68 -19.79
C SER A 207 0.50 -7.61 -20.64
N GLU A 208 -0.66 -7.97 -20.10
CA GLU A 208 -1.96 -7.98 -20.80
C GLU A 208 -2.51 -6.57 -21.07
N HIS A 209 -2.08 -5.58 -20.31
CA HIS A 209 -2.49 -4.20 -20.47
C HIS A 209 -1.29 -3.33 -20.82
N PRO A 210 -0.87 -3.29 -22.11
CA PRO A 210 0.23 -2.43 -22.54
C PRO A 210 -0.14 -0.98 -22.23
N ARG A 211 0.59 -0.43 -21.29
CA ARG A 211 0.39 0.94 -20.84
C ARG A 211 1.13 1.86 -21.76
N GLU A 212 0.42 2.86 -22.28
CA GLU A 212 1.11 3.94 -22.96
C GLU A 212 2.12 4.56 -22.00
N ALA A 213 3.38 4.60 -22.39
CA ALA A 213 4.49 5.10 -21.58
C ALA A 213 4.33 6.57 -21.11
N LYS A 214 3.26 7.25 -21.53
CA LYS A 214 3.00 8.67 -21.30
C LYS A 214 2.72 9.05 -19.84
N GLY A 215 2.38 8.11 -18.96
CA GLY A 215 2.09 8.39 -17.55
C GLY A 215 3.22 8.06 -16.57
N TYR A 216 4.20 7.27 -17.00
CA TYR A 216 5.26 6.71 -16.11
C TYR A 216 6.57 7.45 -16.32
N GLN A 217 6.56 8.77 -16.10
CA GLN A 217 7.80 9.52 -16.08
C GLN A 217 8.69 9.01 -14.94
N ASN A 218 9.90 8.68 -15.30
CA ASN A 218 10.94 8.28 -14.38
C ASN A 218 11.20 9.45 -13.42
N TYR A 219 10.71 9.36 -12.19
CA TYR A 219 10.88 10.42 -11.16
C TYR A 219 12.35 10.70 -10.81
N LYS A 220 13.28 9.86 -11.30
CA LYS A 220 14.72 10.08 -11.19
C LYS A 220 15.27 11.18 -12.13
N GLN A 221 14.44 11.72 -13.03
CA GLN A 221 14.87 12.74 -14.03
C GLN A 221 14.41 14.16 -13.69
N LYS A 222 13.99 14.41 -12.44
CA LYS A 222 13.70 15.78 -12.00
C LYS A 222 14.61 16.21 -10.88
#